data_5c4ae7664466c6648d20d7c4c9f7df3b
#
_entry.id   5c4ae7664466c6648d20d7c4c9f7df3b
#
_cell.length_a   1.000
_cell.length_b   1.000
_cell.length_c   1.000
_cell.angle_alpha   90.00
_cell.angle_beta   90.00
_cell.angle_gamma   90.00
#
_symmetry.space_group_name_H-M   'P 1'
#
loop_
_entity.id
_entity.type
_entity.pdbx_description
1 polymer ?
#
loop_
_entity_poly.entity_id
_entity_poly.type
_entity_poly.pdbx_seq_one_letter_code
_entity_poly.pdbx_strand_id
1 'polypeptide(L)'
;MGLLWLVGALAWGESVRTVRTTRDGNWLTVAYSVSDLLDEAAQEELESGLPTRIALRVMLRSEGSSDAVRASIRTCEVTYDLWDEVFHIHLEDERQSKWYDATSRNDAIRLCTAVRDTRLDVRGLEAGRYVIAVVAELNPVSTQMLEGLRAWLRVPTGAGGEGQSFFGSFVAIFINRRLGEADRTIRFRSAPFEL
;
A
#
# COMPACT_ATOMS: atom_id res chain seq x y z
N MET A 1 6.51 39.36 32.65
CA MET A 1 5.59 39.05 31.52
C MET A 1 6.20 37.91 30.71
N GLY A 2 5.81 36.69 31.03
CA GLY A 2 6.31 35.49 30.33
C GLY A 2 5.32 35.05 29.29
N LEU A 3 5.71 35.04 28.01
CA LEU A 3 4.91 34.57 26.90
C LEU A 3 5.02 33.04 26.84
N LEU A 4 3.97 32.32 27.24
CA LEU A 4 3.83 30.88 27.03
C LEU A 4 3.54 30.65 25.52
N TRP A 5 4.52 30.09 24.81
CA TRP A 5 4.29 29.54 23.47
C TRP A 5 3.58 28.18 23.59
N LEU A 6 2.28 28.16 23.29
CA LEU A 6 1.52 26.93 23.06
C LEU A 6 1.97 26.37 21.72
N VAL A 7 2.88 25.39 21.76
CA VAL A 7 3.17 24.54 20.58
C VAL A 7 2.00 23.58 20.43
N GLY A 8 1.05 23.95 19.58
CA GLY A 8 -0.01 23.06 19.15
C GLY A 8 0.59 21.92 18.34
N ALA A 9 0.70 20.72 18.90
CA ALA A 9 0.97 19.51 18.17
C ALA A 9 -0.19 19.32 17.19
N LEU A 10 0.05 19.53 15.89
CA LEU A 10 -0.83 19.11 14.82
C LEU A 10 -0.84 17.57 14.82
N ALA A 11 -1.73 16.99 15.58
CA ALA A 11 -2.09 15.58 15.45
C ALA A 11 -2.70 15.41 14.05
N TRP A 12 -1.96 14.81 13.14
CA TRP A 12 -2.46 14.35 11.86
C TRP A 12 -3.46 13.22 12.16
N GLY A 13 -4.72 13.59 12.40
CA GLY A 13 -5.78 12.66 12.73
C GLY A 13 -6.04 11.75 11.55
N GLU A 14 -5.89 10.44 11.75
CA GLU A 14 -6.34 9.44 10.77
C GLU A 14 -7.84 9.69 10.48
N SER A 15 -8.20 9.82 9.21
CA SER A 15 -9.61 10.00 8.81
C SER A 15 -10.41 8.76 9.20
N VAL A 16 -11.66 8.95 9.63
CA VAL A 16 -12.57 7.83 9.91
C VAL A 16 -13.31 7.47 8.63
N ARG A 17 -13.25 6.19 8.22
CA ARG A 17 -13.95 5.66 7.03
C ARG A 17 -14.77 4.43 7.37
N THR A 18 -15.69 4.10 6.47
CA THR A 18 -16.49 2.88 6.59
C THR A 18 -15.61 1.65 6.33
N VAL A 19 -15.46 0.83 7.37
CA VAL A 19 -14.84 -0.49 7.33
C VAL A 19 -15.87 -1.47 7.88
N ARG A 20 -16.18 -2.51 7.12
CA ARG A 20 -17.07 -3.58 7.59
C ARG A 20 -16.25 -4.65 8.26
N THR A 21 -16.68 -5.06 9.44
CA THR A 21 -16.06 -6.15 10.19
C THR A 21 -17.11 -7.22 10.46
N THR A 22 -16.74 -8.49 10.30
CA THR A 22 -17.60 -9.64 10.63
C THR A 22 -16.75 -10.64 11.39
N ARG A 23 -17.20 -11.02 12.60
CA ARG A 23 -16.54 -12.04 13.40
C ARG A 23 -17.15 -13.40 13.11
N ASP A 24 -16.29 -14.38 12.86
CA ASP A 24 -16.65 -15.79 12.73
C ASP A 24 -15.66 -16.61 13.57
N GLY A 25 -16.10 -16.99 14.76
CA GLY A 25 -15.27 -17.70 15.73
C GLY A 25 -13.99 -16.94 16.07
N ASN A 26 -12.87 -17.49 15.66
CA ASN A 26 -11.52 -16.95 15.92
C ASN A 26 -11.04 -15.97 14.83
N TRP A 27 -11.85 -15.68 13.83
CA TRP A 27 -11.49 -14.85 12.70
C TRP A 27 -12.33 -13.59 12.66
N LEU A 28 -11.66 -12.46 12.42
CA LEU A 28 -12.27 -11.19 12.08
C LEU A 28 -12.04 -10.94 10.59
N THR A 29 -13.12 -10.98 9.81
CA THR A 29 -13.08 -10.61 8.39
C THR A 29 -13.28 -9.11 8.26
N VAL A 30 -12.39 -8.46 7.51
CA VAL A 30 -12.38 -7.00 7.28
C VAL A 30 -12.61 -6.72 5.80
N ALA A 31 -13.55 -5.81 5.51
CA ALA A 31 -13.86 -5.35 4.15
C ALA A 31 -13.87 -3.82 4.07
N TYR A 32 -13.22 -3.27 3.05
CA TYR A 32 -13.08 -1.83 2.81
C TYR A 32 -12.73 -1.55 1.36
N SER A 33 -12.73 -0.29 0.95
CA SER A 33 -12.26 0.15 -0.36
C SER A 33 -11.31 1.34 -0.23
N VAL A 34 -10.32 1.36 -1.15
CA VAL A 34 -9.33 2.42 -1.28
C VAL A 34 -9.21 2.88 -2.74
N SER A 35 -10.32 2.90 -3.48
CA SER A 35 -10.31 3.27 -4.91
C SER A 35 -9.79 4.69 -5.16
N ASP A 36 -9.90 5.58 -4.18
CA ASP A 36 -9.35 6.93 -4.18
C ASP A 36 -7.81 6.98 -4.01
N LEU A 37 -7.15 5.83 -3.84
CA LEU A 37 -5.69 5.74 -3.90
C LEU A 37 -5.15 6.05 -5.30
N LEU A 38 -5.91 5.66 -6.35
CA LEU A 38 -5.58 5.95 -7.73
C LEU A 38 -6.38 7.18 -8.19
N ASP A 39 -5.72 8.34 -8.25
CA ASP A 39 -6.27 9.51 -8.92
C ASP A 39 -6.24 9.34 -10.45
N GLU A 40 -6.72 10.32 -11.19
CA GLU A 40 -6.84 10.25 -12.65
C GLU A 40 -5.49 9.96 -13.32
N ALA A 41 -4.43 10.64 -12.89
CA ALA A 41 -3.08 10.44 -13.41
C ALA A 41 -2.56 9.02 -13.15
N ALA A 42 -2.75 8.50 -11.93
CA ALA A 42 -2.35 7.14 -11.59
C ALA A 42 -3.18 6.08 -12.34
N GLN A 43 -4.45 6.38 -12.66
CA GLN A 43 -5.28 5.52 -13.48
C GLN A 43 -4.84 5.48 -14.94
N GLU A 44 -4.37 6.60 -15.49
CA GLU A 44 -3.79 6.67 -16.84
C GLU A 44 -2.45 5.91 -16.91
N GLU A 45 -1.63 6.00 -15.84
CA GLU A 45 -0.37 5.26 -15.75
C GLU A 45 -0.56 3.73 -15.77
N LEU A 46 -1.70 3.20 -15.35
CA LEU A 46 -1.98 1.76 -15.43
C LEU A 46 -1.91 1.20 -16.87
N GLU A 47 -2.16 2.03 -17.87
CA GLU A 47 -2.15 1.65 -19.30
C GLU A 47 -0.80 1.89 -19.97
N SER A 48 0.22 2.31 -19.21
CA SER A 48 1.57 2.58 -19.73
C SER A 48 2.40 1.33 -20.06
N GLY A 49 1.93 0.15 -19.65
CA GLY A 49 2.69 -1.11 -19.72
C GLY A 49 3.73 -1.28 -18.61
N LEU A 50 3.90 -0.27 -17.73
CA LEU A 50 4.77 -0.39 -16.56
C LEU A 50 4.02 -1.01 -15.38
N PRO A 51 4.68 -1.85 -14.56
CA PRO A 51 4.05 -2.43 -13.39
C PRO A 51 3.67 -1.34 -12.36
N THR A 52 2.41 -1.35 -11.94
CA THR A 52 1.91 -0.54 -10.83
C THR A 52 1.69 -1.43 -9.62
N ARG A 53 2.22 -1.05 -8.46
CA ARG A 53 2.10 -1.81 -7.21
C ARG A 53 1.27 -1.07 -6.19
N ILE A 54 0.38 -1.81 -5.53
CA ILE A 54 -0.42 -1.32 -4.41
C ILE A 54 -0.13 -2.21 -3.21
N ALA A 55 0.26 -1.61 -2.07
CA ALA A 55 0.40 -2.31 -0.81
C ALA A 55 -0.68 -1.85 0.17
N LEU A 56 -1.39 -2.81 0.74
CA LEU A 56 -2.48 -2.61 1.69
C LEU A 56 -2.11 -3.25 3.01
N ARG A 57 -1.97 -2.45 4.07
CA ARG A 57 -1.73 -2.91 5.43
C ARG A 57 -2.98 -2.68 6.27
N VAL A 58 -3.46 -3.73 6.89
CA VAL A 58 -4.60 -3.72 7.81
C VAL A 58 -4.11 -4.05 9.20
N MET A 59 -4.44 -3.24 10.17
CA MET A 59 -4.01 -3.40 11.56
C MET A 59 -5.21 -3.35 12.47
N LEU A 60 -5.34 -4.33 13.36
CA LEU A 60 -6.27 -4.28 14.48
C LEU A 60 -5.54 -3.66 15.66
N ARG A 61 -6.11 -2.61 16.24
CA ARG A 61 -5.58 -1.89 17.41
C ARG A 61 -6.63 -1.81 18.50
N SER A 62 -6.23 -1.85 19.78
CA SER A 62 -7.13 -1.45 20.86
C SER A 62 -7.47 0.03 20.73
N GLU A 63 -8.69 0.44 21.07
CA GLU A 63 -9.08 1.86 21.04
C GLU A 63 -8.13 2.69 21.91
N GLY A 64 -7.64 3.80 21.35
CA GLY A 64 -6.69 4.67 22.01
C GLY A 64 -5.22 4.23 21.94
N SER A 65 -4.92 3.04 21.40
CA SER A 65 -3.54 2.57 21.20
C SER A 65 -3.07 2.81 19.76
N SER A 66 -1.78 3.11 19.60
CA SER A 66 -1.08 3.13 18.31
C SER A 66 -0.60 1.74 17.88
N ASP A 67 -0.49 0.81 18.83
CA ASP A 67 0.14 -0.49 18.61
C ASP A 67 -0.83 -1.48 17.98
N ALA A 68 -0.38 -2.17 16.95
CA ALA A 68 -1.15 -3.20 16.30
C ALA A 68 -1.07 -4.51 17.10
N VAL A 69 -2.23 -5.03 17.52
CA VAL A 69 -2.33 -6.36 18.15
C VAL A 69 -2.40 -7.48 17.10
N ARG A 70 -2.87 -7.17 15.90
CA ARG A 70 -2.83 -8.04 14.72
C ARG A 70 -2.64 -7.18 13.48
N ALA A 71 -2.00 -7.76 12.46
CA ALA A 71 -1.80 -7.11 11.18
C ALA A 71 -1.92 -8.13 10.04
N SER A 72 -2.22 -7.65 8.84
CA SER A 72 -2.14 -8.39 7.59
C SER A 72 -1.71 -7.44 6.49
N ILE A 73 -0.97 -7.96 5.52
CA ILE A 73 -0.49 -7.24 4.35
C ILE A 73 -1.02 -7.95 3.11
N ARG A 74 -1.52 -7.14 2.16
CA ARG A 74 -1.86 -7.59 0.81
C ARG A 74 -1.16 -6.70 -0.19
N THR A 75 -0.59 -7.29 -1.22
CA THR A 75 -0.04 -6.57 -2.37
C THR A 75 -0.86 -6.88 -3.62
N CYS A 76 -0.96 -5.89 -4.49
CA CYS A 76 -1.52 -6.00 -5.81
C CYS A 76 -0.52 -5.42 -6.80
N GLU A 77 -0.12 -6.20 -7.80
CA GLU A 77 0.68 -5.72 -8.92
C GLU A 77 -0.17 -5.80 -10.19
N VAL A 78 -0.23 -4.70 -10.94
CA VAL A 78 -0.96 -4.60 -12.20
C VAL A 78 0.03 -4.27 -13.30
N THR A 79 0.00 -5.03 -14.40
CA THR A 79 0.74 -4.75 -15.63
C THR A 79 -0.22 -4.81 -16.80
N TYR A 80 -0.24 -3.78 -17.64
CA TYR A 80 -1.04 -3.76 -18.85
C TYR A 80 -0.24 -4.30 -20.03
N ASP A 81 -0.76 -5.33 -20.69
CA ASP A 81 -0.22 -5.80 -21.94
C ASP A 81 -0.76 -4.95 -23.08
N LEU A 82 0.16 -4.21 -23.72
CA LEU A 82 -0.16 -3.28 -24.81
C LEU A 82 -0.57 -4.00 -26.12
N TRP A 83 -0.25 -5.30 -26.26
CA TRP A 83 -0.53 -6.07 -27.47
C TRP A 83 -1.88 -6.79 -27.37
N ASP A 84 -2.11 -7.40 -26.20
CA ASP A 84 -3.33 -8.16 -25.94
C ASP A 84 -4.43 -7.28 -25.32
N GLU A 85 -4.11 -6.03 -24.97
CA GLU A 85 -5.01 -5.05 -24.33
C GLU A 85 -5.65 -5.60 -23.04
N VAL A 86 -4.86 -6.34 -22.24
CA VAL A 86 -5.29 -7.02 -21.02
C VAL A 86 -4.47 -6.54 -19.83
N PHE A 87 -5.14 -6.33 -18.69
CA PHE A 87 -4.48 -6.09 -17.40
C PHE A 87 -4.20 -7.44 -16.74
N HIS A 88 -2.93 -7.77 -16.51
CA HIS A 88 -2.49 -8.87 -15.68
C HIS A 88 -2.35 -8.41 -14.25
N ILE A 89 -3.06 -9.05 -13.34
CA ILE A 89 -3.15 -8.65 -11.94
C ILE A 89 -2.65 -9.78 -11.06
N HIS A 90 -1.62 -9.49 -10.27
CA HIS A 90 -1.10 -10.40 -9.26
C HIS A 90 -1.50 -9.92 -7.87
N LEU A 91 -2.35 -10.70 -7.20
CA LEU A 91 -2.75 -10.49 -5.80
C LEU A 91 -2.00 -11.46 -4.91
N GLU A 92 -1.31 -10.93 -3.92
CA GLU A 92 -0.58 -11.72 -2.94
C GLU A 92 -0.90 -11.26 -1.51
N ASP A 93 -1.16 -12.21 -0.63
CA ASP A 93 -1.26 -12.03 0.81
C ASP A 93 -0.60 -13.22 1.54
N GLU A 94 -0.59 -13.22 2.86
CA GLU A 94 0.06 -14.26 3.68
C GLU A 94 -0.44 -15.70 3.42
N ARG A 95 -1.57 -15.87 2.73
CA ARG A 95 -2.25 -17.16 2.53
C ARG A 95 -2.27 -17.62 1.10
N GLN A 96 -2.22 -16.68 0.15
CA GLN A 96 -2.44 -16.97 -1.26
C GLN A 96 -1.70 -16.01 -2.16
N SER A 97 -1.34 -16.51 -3.31
CA SER A 97 -0.85 -15.77 -4.46
C SER A 97 -1.71 -16.16 -5.65
N LYS A 98 -2.36 -15.18 -6.29
CA LYS A 98 -3.32 -15.42 -7.37
C LYS A 98 -3.13 -14.43 -8.51
N TRP A 99 -3.27 -14.96 -9.73
CA TRP A 99 -3.30 -14.17 -10.95
C TRP A 99 -4.71 -14.03 -11.48
N TYR A 100 -5.00 -12.84 -11.99
CA TYR A 100 -6.25 -12.50 -12.64
C TYR A 100 -5.97 -11.71 -13.90
N ASP A 101 -6.86 -11.82 -14.88
CA ASP A 101 -6.87 -10.98 -16.06
C ASP A 101 -8.11 -10.11 -16.04
N ALA A 102 -7.99 -8.87 -16.48
CA ALA A 102 -9.11 -7.94 -16.64
C ALA A 102 -8.99 -7.21 -17.98
N THR A 103 -10.12 -7.06 -18.67
CA THR A 103 -10.19 -6.37 -19.95
C THR A 103 -10.56 -4.90 -19.81
N SER A 104 -10.82 -4.43 -18.57
CA SER A 104 -11.09 -3.03 -18.30
C SER A 104 -10.25 -2.51 -17.15
N ARG A 105 -9.82 -1.25 -17.26
CA ARG A 105 -9.12 -0.53 -16.18
C ARG A 105 -9.93 -0.51 -14.88
N ASN A 106 -11.22 -0.31 -14.97
CA ASN A 106 -12.10 -0.26 -13.79
C ASN A 106 -12.13 -1.60 -13.05
N ASP A 107 -12.12 -2.72 -13.76
CA ASP A 107 -12.07 -4.04 -13.15
C ASP A 107 -10.71 -4.30 -12.49
N ALA A 108 -9.61 -3.92 -13.14
CA ALA A 108 -8.28 -4.01 -12.56
C ALA A 108 -8.19 -3.18 -11.26
N ILE A 109 -8.62 -1.93 -11.27
CA ILE A 109 -8.68 -1.06 -10.10
C ILE A 109 -9.52 -1.70 -8.99
N ARG A 110 -10.70 -2.21 -9.32
CA ARG A 110 -11.62 -2.82 -8.35
C ARG A 110 -11.00 -4.07 -7.70
N LEU A 111 -10.33 -4.92 -8.46
CA LEU A 111 -9.65 -6.10 -7.95
C LEU A 111 -8.56 -5.73 -6.93
N CYS A 112 -7.82 -4.66 -7.16
CA CYS A 112 -6.73 -4.22 -6.29
C CYS A 112 -7.20 -3.42 -5.07
N THR A 113 -8.29 -2.66 -5.19
CA THR A 113 -8.68 -1.66 -4.18
C THR A 113 -9.91 -2.02 -3.36
N ALA A 114 -10.78 -2.92 -3.86
CA ALA A 114 -11.97 -3.38 -3.13
C ALA A 114 -11.67 -4.67 -2.37
N VAL A 115 -11.23 -4.54 -1.13
CA VAL A 115 -10.90 -5.66 -0.25
C VAL A 115 -12.16 -6.16 0.46
N ARG A 116 -12.41 -7.48 0.42
CA ARG A 116 -13.62 -8.09 0.98
C ARG A 116 -13.38 -9.22 1.98
N ASP A 117 -12.15 -9.72 2.06
CA ASP A 117 -11.84 -11.02 2.65
C ASP A 117 -10.55 -11.05 3.48
N THR A 118 -10.03 -9.89 3.90
CA THR A 118 -8.88 -9.86 4.80
C THR A 118 -9.29 -10.45 6.15
N ARG A 119 -8.59 -11.49 6.59
CA ARG A 119 -8.86 -12.19 7.85
C ARG A 119 -7.75 -11.94 8.85
N LEU A 120 -8.14 -11.53 10.05
CA LEU A 120 -7.25 -11.37 11.20
C LEU A 120 -7.61 -12.43 12.25
N ASP A 121 -6.59 -13.12 12.78
CA ASP A 121 -6.77 -14.07 13.87
C ASP A 121 -6.95 -13.30 15.18
N VAL A 122 -8.12 -13.46 15.81
CA VAL A 122 -8.46 -12.76 17.05
C VAL A 122 -8.40 -13.67 18.29
N ARG A 123 -7.80 -14.85 18.17
CA ARG A 123 -7.61 -15.74 19.32
C ARG A 123 -6.75 -15.07 20.40
N GLY A 124 -7.20 -15.24 21.65
CA GLY A 124 -6.47 -14.72 22.80
C GLY A 124 -6.51 -13.20 22.97
N LEU A 125 -7.29 -12.50 22.16
CA LEU A 125 -7.55 -11.09 22.40
C LEU A 125 -8.62 -10.95 23.49
N GLU A 126 -8.43 -9.96 24.36
CA GLU A 126 -9.39 -9.63 25.41
C GLU A 126 -10.62 -8.96 24.78
N ALA A 127 -11.78 -9.16 25.43
CA ALA A 127 -13.00 -8.43 25.06
C ALA A 127 -12.78 -6.93 25.30
N GLY A 128 -13.17 -6.10 24.35
CA GLY A 128 -12.96 -4.65 24.43
C GLY A 128 -13.20 -3.94 23.12
N ARG A 129 -12.91 -2.63 23.13
CA ARG A 129 -13.10 -1.76 21.96
C ARG A 129 -11.84 -1.71 21.11
N TYR A 130 -12.03 -1.96 19.83
CA TYR A 130 -10.97 -2.02 18.82
C TYR A 130 -11.28 -1.11 17.64
N VAL A 131 -10.25 -0.79 16.88
CA VAL A 131 -10.33 -0.10 15.60
C VAL A 131 -9.52 -0.85 14.55
N ILE A 132 -9.99 -0.81 13.31
CA ILE A 132 -9.20 -1.22 12.15
C ILE A 132 -8.48 0.03 11.62
N ALA A 133 -7.17 0.00 11.58
CA ALA A 133 -6.37 1.01 10.89
C ALA A 133 -5.89 0.44 9.55
N VAL A 134 -6.00 1.24 8.49
CA VAL A 134 -5.60 0.87 7.13
C VAL A 134 -4.57 1.87 6.62
N VAL A 135 -3.50 1.33 6.04
CA VAL A 135 -2.51 2.10 5.27
C VAL A 135 -2.47 1.50 3.86
N ALA A 136 -2.80 2.32 2.87
CA ALA A 136 -2.72 1.98 1.46
C ALA A 136 -1.63 2.83 0.79
N GLU A 137 -0.74 2.18 0.07
CA GLU A 137 0.40 2.82 -0.61
C GLU A 137 0.41 2.43 -2.09
N LEU A 138 0.55 3.44 -2.93
CA LEU A 138 0.76 3.29 -4.36
C LEU A 138 2.26 3.32 -4.65
N ASN A 139 2.76 2.34 -5.40
CA ASN A 139 4.16 2.19 -5.76
C ASN A 139 5.11 2.35 -4.54
N PRO A 140 4.91 1.54 -3.48
CA PRO A 140 5.74 1.65 -2.29
C PRO A 140 7.19 1.33 -2.63
N VAL A 141 8.11 2.15 -2.15
CA VAL A 141 9.54 1.90 -2.34
C VAL A 141 10.00 0.88 -1.30
N SER A 142 10.50 -0.27 -1.75
CA SER A 142 11.04 -1.27 -0.85
C SER A 142 12.39 -0.82 -0.29
N THR A 143 12.66 -1.12 0.99
CA THR A 143 13.97 -0.88 1.61
C THR A 143 15.09 -1.60 0.86
N GLN A 144 14.85 -2.81 0.34
CA GLN A 144 15.80 -3.57 -0.47
C GLN A 144 16.15 -2.84 -1.78
N MET A 145 15.16 -2.24 -2.44
CA MET A 145 15.40 -1.45 -3.64
C MET A 145 16.23 -0.20 -3.34
N LEU A 146 15.94 0.49 -2.22
CA LEU A 146 16.73 1.64 -1.75
C LEU A 146 18.16 1.25 -1.38
N GLU A 147 18.35 0.12 -0.73
CA GLU A 147 19.69 -0.39 -0.37
C GLU A 147 20.48 -0.80 -1.63
N GLY A 148 19.84 -1.47 -2.57
CA GLY A 148 20.43 -1.80 -3.87
C GLY A 148 20.86 -0.55 -4.65
N LEU A 149 20.02 0.46 -4.68
CA LEU A 149 20.31 1.74 -5.33
C LEU A 149 21.46 2.49 -4.63
N ARG A 150 21.46 2.52 -3.29
CA ARG A 150 22.55 3.11 -2.49
C ARG A 150 23.89 2.37 -2.67
N ALA A 151 23.85 1.03 -2.74
CA ALA A 151 25.04 0.23 -3.02
C ALA A 151 25.59 0.54 -4.41
N TRP A 152 24.73 0.65 -5.42
CA TRP A 152 25.12 0.99 -6.78
C TRP A 152 25.70 2.40 -6.91
N LEU A 153 25.11 3.40 -6.24
CA LEU A 153 25.62 4.78 -6.23
C LEU A 153 26.98 4.92 -5.53
N ARG A 154 27.38 3.96 -4.70
CA ARG A 154 28.70 3.95 -4.03
C ARG A 154 29.80 3.34 -4.88
N VAL A 155 29.48 2.67 -5.98
CA VAL A 155 30.51 2.15 -6.90
C VAL A 155 31.09 3.33 -7.69
N PRO A 156 32.40 3.61 -7.57
CA PRO A 156 33.03 4.68 -8.34
C PRO A 156 32.89 4.37 -9.83
N THR A 157 32.36 5.30 -10.61
CA THR A 157 32.24 5.24 -12.08
C THR A 157 33.64 5.32 -12.71
N GLY A 158 34.36 4.18 -12.70
CA GLY A 158 35.71 4.08 -13.22
C GLY A 158 36.02 2.85 -14.07
N ALA A 159 35.06 1.92 -14.25
CA ALA A 159 35.26 0.76 -15.09
C ALA A 159 34.28 0.83 -16.28
N GLY A 160 34.79 1.31 -17.40
CA GLY A 160 34.04 1.46 -18.64
C GLY A 160 33.55 0.13 -19.22
N GLY A 161 32.26 0.09 -19.55
CA GLY A 161 31.62 -0.95 -20.34
C GLY A 161 30.44 -0.34 -21.09
N GLU A 162 30.38 -0.54 -22.38
CA GLU A 162 29.42 0.03 -23.35
C GLU A 162 27.93 -0.31 -23.10
N GLY A 163 27.58 -1.05 -22.01
CA GLY A 163 26.22 -1.38 -21.65
C GLY A 163 25.55 -0.42 -20.63
N GLN A 164 26.26 0.60 -20.12
CA GLN A 164 25.80 1.44 -19.01
C GLN A 164 24.87 2.59 -19.38
N SER A 165 24.85 3.03 -20.64
CA SER A 165 24.01 4.18 -21.06
C SER A 165 22.51 3.85 -21.09
N PHE A 166 22.13 2.58 -21.29
CA PHE A 166 20.74 2.17 -21.30
C PHE A 166 20.13 2.12 -19.88
N PHE A 167 20.93 1.68 -18.88
CA PHE A 167 20.52 1.65 -17.48
C PHE A 167 20.48 3.05 -16.84
N GLY A 168 21.33 3.98 -17.26
CA GLY A 168 21.37 5.34 -16.74
C GLY A 168 20.07 6.12 -16.98
N SER A 169 19.42 5.94 -18.13
CA SER A 169 18.13 6.56 -18.43
C SER A 169 16.98 5.94 -17.63
N PHE A 170 17.01 4.64 -17.41
CA PHE A 170 16.01 3.94 -16.57
C PHE A 170 16.11 4.38 -15.11
N VAL A 171 17.33 4.48 -14.57
CA VAL A 171 17.58 4.93 -13.20
C VAL A 171 17.20 6.41 -13.03
N ALA A 172 17.42 7.26 -14.02
CA ALA A 172 17.06 8.68 -13.95
C ALA A 172 15.53 8.89 -13.87
N ILE A 173 14.72 8.04 -14.51
CA ILE A 173 13.26 8.07 -14.43
C ILE A 173 12.78 7.66 -13.03
N PHE A 174 13.46 6.70 -12.38
CA PHE A 174 13.15 6.28 -11.01
C PHE A 174 13.70 7.22 -9.93
N ILE A 175 14.82 7.92 -10.19
CA ILE A 175 15.44 8.86 -9.23
C ILE A 175 14.68 10.18 -9.15
N ASN A 176 13.93 10.59 -10.18
CA ASN A 176 13.12 11.80 -10.14
C ASN A 176 11.86 11.69 -9.28
N ARG A 177 11.49 10.48 -8.86
CA ARG A 177 10.50 10.23 -7.80
C ARG A 177 11.20 10.34 -6.44
N ARG A 178 10.60 11.01 -5.48
CA ARG A 178 11.11 11.22 -4.12
C ARG A 178 11.61 9.90 -3.54
N LEU A 179 12.92 9.74 -3.49
CA LEU A 179 13.57 8.52 -2.99
C LEU A 179 13.09 8.22 -1.55
N GLY A 180 12.39 7.10 -1.38
CA GLY A 180 11.97 6.60 -0.08
C GLY A 180 10.52 6.84 0.31
N GLU A 181 9.70 7.45 -0.55
CA GLU A 181 8.26 7.61 -0.33
C GLU A 181 7.46 6.89 -1.41
N ALA A 182 6.30 6.35 -1.05
CA ALA A 182 5.30 5.88 -1.99
C ALA A 182 4.79 7.07 -2.81
N ASP A 183 4.35 6.83 -4.05
CA ASP A 183 3.78 7.89 -4.90
C ASP A 183 2.58 8.55 -4.24
N ARG A 184 1.77 7.73 -3.56
CA ARG A 184 0.63 8.16 -2.76
C ARG A 184 0.41 7.24 -1.57
N THR A 185 0.01 7.82 -0.46
CA THR A 185 -0.36 7.07 0.75
C THR A 185 -1.69 7.56 1.29
N ILE A 186 -2.60 6.63 1.56
CA ILE A 186 -3.85 6.89 2.27
C ILE A 186 -3.79 6.19 3.62
N ARG A 187 -4.18 6.91 4.68
CA ARG A 187 -4.30 6.38 6.04
C ARG A 187 -5.68 6.70 6.58
N PHE A 188 -6.35 5.70 7.13
CA PHE A 188 -7.64 5.88 7.78
C PHE A 188 -7.87 4.80 8.84
N ARG A 189 -8.89 5.01 9.66
CA ARG A 189 -9.35 4.03 10.63
C ARG A 189 -10.86 3.83 10.55
N SER A 190 -11.34 2.72 11.06
CA SER A 190 -12.77 2.49 11.29
C SER A 190 -13.28 3.32 12.47
N ALA A 191 -14.60 3.42 12.59
CA ALA A 191 -15.20 3.66 13.90
C ALA A 191 -14.82 2.52 14.85
N PRO A 192 -14.74 2.78 16.18
CA PRO A 192 -14.54 1.72 17.16
C PRO A 192 -15.67 0.70 17.15
N PHE A 193 -15.34 -0.57 17.41
CA PHE A 193 -16.29 -1.68 17.51
C PHE A 193 -15.89 -2.62 18.66
N GLU A 194 -16.85 -3.40 19.15
CA GLU A 194 -16.62 -4.42 20.18
C GLU A 194 -16.13 -5.73 19.55
N LEU A 195 -15.20 -6.38 20.23
CA LEU A 195 -14.64 -7.68 19.82
C LEU A 195 -14.95 -8.75 20.84
#